data_224cceaaa1c33858441516c2adbc017b
#
_entry.id   224cceaaa1c33858441516c2adbc017b
#
_cell.length_a   1.000
_cell.length_b   1.000
_cell.length_c   1.000
_cell.angle_alpha   90.00
_cell.angle_beta   90.00
_cell.angle_gamma   90.00
#
_symmetry.space_group_name_H-M   'P 1'
#
loop_
_entity.id
_entity.type
_entity.pdbx_description
1 polymer ?
#
loop_
_entity_poly.entity_id
_entity_poly.type
_entity_poly.pdbx_seq_one_letter_code
_entity_poly.pdbx_strand_id
1 'polypeptide(L)'
;AAIDIITCGEGDILMRGNLPTRDFLMPVLDRKNGLRTERLMSHVSLASIPEYPKLLALSDMTIIVNPNPTQKKAIIKNTADALKAFGYENPKLALMALVENVNFHMPDTIEAQRLVSEQKQHPFADCELWGPIAYDLIISKEACRLKHYDCPWSGGGFDGIIAQNLIAANTLVKSWLIHAQQ
;
A
#
# COMPACT_ATOMS: atom_id res chain seq x y z
N ALA A 1 10.40 -18.59 -21.06
CA ALA A 1 11.31 -19.37 -20.16
C ALA A 1 10.93 -19.19 -18.67
N ALA A 2 11.27 -18.06 -18.00
CA ALA A 2 10.99 -17.94 -16.54
C ALA A 2 9.48 -17.97 -16.21
N ILE A 3 8.66 -17.33 -17.02
CA ILE A 3 7.19 -17.38 -16.88
C ILE A 3 6.68 -18.81 -17.03
N ASP A 4 7.19 -19.56 -17.99
CA ASP A 4 6.76 -20.95 -18.26
C ASP A 4 7.06 -21.85 -17.05
N ILE A 5 8.21 -21.67 -16.40
CA ILE A 5 8.58 -22.39 -15.17
C ILE A 5 7.56 -22.15 -14.06
N ILE A 6 7.19 -20.88 -13.83
CA ILE A 6 6.15 -20.52 -12.84
C ILE A 6 4.79 -21.12 -13.23
N THR A 7 4.42 -21.01 -14.51
CA THR A 7 3.11 -21.50 -15.00
C THR A 7 2.99 -23.02 -14.92
N CYS A 8 4.10 -23.74 -15.12
CA CYS A 8 4.14 -25.21 -14.98
C CYS A 8 4.27 -25.69 -13.52
N GLY A 9 4.36 -24.79 -12.55
CA GLY A 9 4.51 -25.14 -11.13
C GLY A 9 5.91 -25.64 -10.75
N GLU A 10 6.91 -25.39 -11.58
CA GLU A 10 8.31 -25.71 -11.33
C GLU A 10 9.07 -24.60 -10.59
N GLY A 11 8.37 -23.48 -10.25
CA GLY A 11 8.88 -22.36 -9.49
C GLY A 11 7.77 -21.64 -8.76
N ASP A 12 8.06 -21.19 -7.54
CA ASP A 12 7.08 -20.50 -6.66
C ASP A 12 7.22 -18.99 -6.71
N ILE A 13 8.41 -18.46 -7.01
CA ILE A 13 8.74 -17.05 -6.97
C ILE A 13 9.43 -16.62 -8.25
N LEU A 14 8.92 -15.57 -8.89
CA LEU A 14 9.58 -14.89 -10.00
C LEU A 14 10.30 -13.65 -9.49
N MET A 15 11.62 -13.65 -9.50
CA MET A 15 12.45 -12.55 -9.05
C MET A 15 13.08 -11.80 -10.22
N ARG A 16 13.03 -10.46 -10.15
CA ARG A 16 13.71 -9.60 -11.11
C ARG A 16 15.16 -9.36 -10.70
N GLY A 17 16.10 -9.66 -11.62
CA GLY A 17 17.49 -9.26 -11.48
C GLY A 17 17.78 -7.86 -12.07
N ASN A 18 18.97 -7.67 -12.63
CA ASN A 18 19.37 -6.44 -13.30
C ASN A 18 18.75 -6.32 -14.70
N LEU A 19 17.45 -6.03 -14.73
CA LEU A 19 16.61 -5.97 -15.93
C LEU A 19 15.71 -4.73 -15.85
N PRO A 20 15.50 -3.96 -16.92
CA PRO A 20 14.54 -2.86 -16.94
C PRO A 20 13.15 -3.32 -16.48
N THR A 21 12.45 -2.49 -15.72
CA THR A 21 11.12 -2.82 -15.17
C THR A 21 10.13 -3.18 -16.29
N ARG A 22 10.19 -2.48 -17.42
CA ARG A 22 9.34 -2.76 -18.58
C ARG A 22 9.55 -4.17 -19.12
N ASP A 23 10.81 -4.58 -19.30
CA ASP A 23 11.16 -5.88 -19.89
C ASP A 23 10.80 -7.05 -18.97
N PHE A 24 10.80 -6.80 -17.66
CA PHE A 24 10.28 -7.73 -16.67
C PHE A 24 8.76 -7.82 -16.67
N LEU A 25 8.06 -6.66 -16.66
CA LEU A 25 6.61 -6.63 -16.52
C LEU A 25 5.86 -7.02 -17.80
N MET A 26 6.42 -6.75 -18.98
CA MET A 26 5.75 -7.10 -20.25
C MET A 26 5.39 -8.60 -20.34
N PRO A 27 6.30 -9.56 -20.14
CA PRO A 27 5.93 -10.96 -20.18
C PRO A 27 5.05 -11.39 -18.99
N VAL A 28 5.20 -10.80 -17.81
CA VAL A 28 4.31 -11.06 -16.67
C VAL A 28 2.88 -10.67 -16.97
N LEU A 29 2.69 -9.55 -17.65
CA LEU A 29 1.38 -8.98 -17.99
C LEU A 29 0.81 -9.48 -19.32
N ASP A 30 1.51 -10.36 -20.04
CA ASP A 30 1.00 -10.94 -21.28
C ASP A 30 -0.36 -11.63 -21.05
N ARG A 31 -1.29 -11.41 -21.98
CA ARG A 31 -2.68 -11.90 -21.82
C ARG A 31 -2.82 -13.41 -22.03
N LYS A 32 -1.91 -14.01 -22.79
CA LYS A 32 -2.02 -15.43 -23.16
C LYS A 32 -1.08 -16.32 -22.32
N ASN A 33 0.15 -15.84 -22.13
CA ASN A 33 1.23 -16.65 -21.56
C ASN A 33 1.81 -16.04 -20.29
N GLY A 34 1.23 -14.93 -19.78
CA GLY A 34 1.68 -14.25 -18.59
C GLY A 34 1.06 -14.81 -17.31
N LEU A 35 1.34 -14.13 -16.21
CA LEU A 35 0.82 -14.47 -14.88
C LEU A 35 -0.42 -13.61 -14.49
N ARG A 36 -1.07 -12.99 -15.47
CA ARG A 36 -2.27 -12.17 -15.22
C ARG A 36 -3.42 -13.04 -14.71
N THR A 37 -4.11 -12.49 -13.72
CA THR A 37 -5.40 -12.98 -13.24
C THR A 37 -6.48 -11.92 -13.56
N GLU A 38 -7.71 -12.15 -13.13
CA GLU A 38 -8.80 -11.16 -13.17
C GLU A 38 -8.57 -9.98 -12.22
N ARG A 39 -7.61 -10.09 -11.31
CA ARG A 39 -7.29 -9.04 -10.33
C ARG A 39 -6.43 -7.95 -10.95
N LEU A 40 -6.66 -6.71 -10.49
CA LEU A 40 -5.77 -5.60 -10.75
C LEU A 40 -4.41 -5.87 -10.11
N MET A 41 -3.34 -5.75 -10.89
CA MET A 41 -1.98 -5.82 -10.34
C MET A 41 -1.62 -4.51 -9.64
N SER A 42 -1.08 -4.60 -8.44
CA SER A 42 -0.49 -3.49 -7.70
C SER A 42 0.79 -3.94 -6.99
N HIS A 43 1.62 -2.98 -6.60
CA HIS A 43 2.87 -3.26 -5.90
C HIS A 43 2.73 -3.00 -4.40
N VAL A 44 3.10 -3.99 -3.58
CA VAL A 44 3.21 -3.85 -2.13
C VAL A 44 4.67 -3.95 -1.74
N SER A 45 5.20 -2.90 -1.11
CA SER A 45 6.53 -2.87 -0.51
C SER A 45 6.41 -3.09 0.98
N LEU A 46 7.29 -3.93 1.56
CA LEU A 46 7.42 -4.06 3.01
C LEU A 46 8.77 -3.47 3.42
N ALA A 47 8.74 -2.55 4.37
CA ALA A 47 9.92 -1.87 4.88
C ALA A 47 10.06 -2.07 6.39
N SER A 48 11.30 -2.31 6.83
CA SER A 48 11.71 -2.10 8.21
C SER A 48 12.25 -0.67 8.32
N ILE A 49 11.63 0.14 9.15
CA ILE A 49 12.00 1.54 9.36
C ILE A 49 12.52 1.64 10.79
N PRO A 50 13.71 2.25 11.04
CA PRO A 50 14.16 2.54 12.39
C PRO A 50 13.05 3.27 13.16
N GLU A 51 12.90 3.03 14.43
CA GLU A 51 11.86 3.62 15.28
C GLU A 51 10.41 3.19 14.98
N TYR A 52 10.13 2.49 13.87
CA TYR A 52 8.81 1.90 13.65
C TYR A 52 8.77 0.46 14.23
N PRO A 53 7.80 0.12 15.09
CA PRO A 53 7.87 -1.10 15.91
C PRO A 53 7.70 -2.42 15.15
N LYS A 54 7.39 -2.37 13.86
CA LYS A 54 7.09 -3.54 13.01
C LYS A 54 7.35 -3.24 11.53
N LEU A 55 7.22 -4.24 10.66
CA LEU A 55 7.24 -4.01 9.21
C LEU A 55 6.04 -3.16 8.80
N LEU A 56 6.28 -2.21 7.91
CA LEU A 56 5.27 -1.31 7.39
C LEU A 56 5.14 -1.52 5.87
N ALA A 57 3.92 -1.84 5.43
CA ALA A 57 3.62 -1.93 4.01
C ALA A 57 3.39 -0.55 3.40
N LEU A 58 3.75 -0.37 2.13
CA LEU A 58 3.40 0.80 1.32
C LEU A 58 2.92 0.35 -0.06
N SER A 59 1.78 0.87 -0.52
CA SER A 59 1.18 0.54 -1.83
C SER A 59 0.40 1.74 -2.40
N ASP A 60 0.27 1.92 -3.69
CA ASP A 60 1.03 1.35 -4.80
C ASP A 60 2.16 2.32 -5.18
N MET A 61 3.37 1.82 -5.32
CA MET A 61 4.52 2.69 -5.58
C MET A 61 5.14 2.49 -6.98
N THR A 62 4.55 1.63 -7.84
CA THR A 62 5.22 1.25 -9.09
C THR A 62 4.28 1.09 -10.30
N ILE A 63 3.03 0.69 -10.10
CA ILE A 63 2.17 0.20 -11.18
C ILE A 63 1.13 1.24 -11.61
N ILE A 64 0.37 1.80 -10.68
CA ILE A 64 -0.78 2.65 -11.01
C ILE A 64 -0.48 4.10 -10.64
N VAL A 65 -0.37 4.94 -11.67
CA VAL A 65 0.09 6.34 -11.50
C VAL A 65 -0.91 7.14 -10.67
N ASN A 66 -2.16 7.17 -11.09
CA ASN A 66 -3.26 7.86 -10.40
C ASN A 66 -4.44 6.91 -10.31
N PRO A 67 -4.57 6.14 -9.22
CA PRO A 67 -5.65 5.17 -9.08
C PRO A 67 -7.01 5.88 -8.95
N ASN A 68 -7.99 5.44 -9.72
CA ASN A 68 -9.39 5.80 -9.49
C ASN A 68 -9.94 5.04 -8.26
N PRO A 69 -11.15 5.39 -7.76
CA PRO A 69 -11.70 4.76 -6.56
C PRO A 69 -11.82 3.23 -6.63
N THR A 70 -12.17 2.67 -7.78
CA THR A 70 -12.24 1.21 -7.98
C THR A 70 -10.86 0.56 -7.91
N GLN A 71 -9.86 1.19 -8.54
CA GLN A 71 -8.48 0.73 -8.49
C GLN A 71 -7.92 0.85 -7.07
N LYS A 72 -8.27 1.92 -6.34
CA LYS A 72 -7.84 2.10 -4.95
C LYS A 72 -8.38 1.01 -4.02
N LYS A 73 -9.64 0.59 -4.19
CA LYS A 73 -10.19 -0.59 -3.49
C LYS A 73 -9.41 -1.87 -3.79
N ALA A 74 -9.05 -2.09 -5.05
CA ALA A 74 -8.26 -3.24 -5.43
C ALA A 74 -6.84 -3.19 -4.82
N ILE A 75 -6.20 -2.01 -4.77
CA ILE A 75 -4.92 -1.79 -4.09
C ILE A 75 -5.04 -2.11 -2.60
N ILE A 76 -6.07 -1.60 -1.93
CA ILE A 76 -6.33 -1.88 -0.50
C ILE A 76 -6.48 -3.39 -0.28
N LYS A 77 -7.30 -4.06 -1.09
CA LYS A 77 -7.51 -5.51 -1.00
C LYS A 77 -6.21 -6.28 -1.23
N ASN A 78 -5.43 -5.95 -2.24
CA ASN A 78 -4.16 -6.61 -2.52
C ASN A 78 -3.16 -6.42 -1.36
N THR A 79 -3.13 -5.23 -0.76
CA THR A 79 -2.26 -4.93 0.39
C THR A 79 -2.68 -5.72 1.61
N ALA A 80 -3.98 -5.81 1.89
CA ALA A 80 -4.52 -6.63 2.98
C ALA A 80 -4.18 -8.11 2.79
N ASP A 81 -4.42 -8.66 1.59
CA ASP A 81 -4.13 -10.06 1.27
C ASP A 81 -2.63 -10.37 1.39
N ALA A 82 -1.76 -9.46 0.93
CA ALA A 82 -0.31 -9.60 1.09
C ALA A 82 0.11 -9.61 2.57
N LEU A 83 -0.39 -8.69 3.38
CA LEU A 83 -0.10 -8.66 4.82
C LEU A 83 -0.60 -9.92 5.53
N LYS A 84 -1.77 -10.43 5.15
CA LYS A 84 -2.28 -11.70 5.70
C LYS A 84 -1.38 -12.89 5.34
N ALA A 85 -0.81 -12.92 4.14
CA ALA A 85 0.17 -13.93 3.75
C ALA A 85 1.47 -13.84 4.59
N PHE A 86 1.79 -12.66 5.14
CA PHE A 86 2.88 -12.45 6.10
C PHE A 86 2.47 -12.68 7.58
N GLY A 87 1.26 -13.17 7.84
CA GLY A 87 0.79 -13.55 9.17
C GLY A 87 0.05 -12.45 9.95
N TYR A 88 -0.31 -11.34 9.31
CA TYR A 88 -1.16 -10.33 9.94
C TYR A 88 -2.64 -10.76 9.86
N GLU A 89 -3.26 -11.13 10.96
CA GLU A 89 -4.65 -11.64 10.97
C GLU A 89 -5.67 -10.58 10.58
N ASN A 90 -5.52 -9.35 11.08
CA ASN A 90 -6.42 -8.21 10.81
C ASN A 90 -5.59 -6.96 10.46
N PRO A 91 -5.12 -6.83 9.22
CA PRO A 91 -4.26 -5.70 8.82
C PRO A 91 -4.93 -4.34 9.02
N LYS A 92 -4.19 -3.38 9.56
CA LYS A 92 -4.61 -2.01 9.82
C LYS A 92 -3.98 -1.09 8.79
N LEU A 93 -4.80 -0.60 7.87
CA LEU A 93 -4.35 0.20 6.73
C LEU A 93 -4.72 1.68 6.88
N ALA A 94 -3.74 2.55 6.68
CA ALA A 94 -3.92 3.99 6.67
C ALA A 94 -4.13 4.50 5.24
N LEU A 95 -5.19 5.24 4.99
CA LEU A 95 -5.35 6.04 3.76
C LEU A 95 -4.65 7.37 3.96
N MET A 96 -3.41 7.45 3.48
CA MET A 96 -2.56 8.62 3.65
C MET A 96 -3.12 9.81 2.87
N ALA A 97 -3.20 10.94 3.54
CA ALA A 97 -3.56 12.23 2.97
C ALA A 97 -2.65 13.32 3.54
N LEU A 98 -2.83 14.55 3.09
CA LEU A 98 -2.06 15.68 3.60
C LEU A 98 -2.54 16.15 4.99
N VAL A 99 -3.82 15.95 5.28
CA VAL A 99 -4.49 16.36 6.53
C VAL A 99 -5.44 15.26 7.02
N GLU A 100 -5.86 15.35 8.29
CA GLU A 100 -6.67 14.36 8.98
C GLU A 100 -8.18 14.57 8.83
N ASN A 101 -8.57 15.78 8.42
CA ASN A 101 -9.97 16.15 8.26
C ASN A 101 -10.35 16.27 6.79
N VAL A 102 -11.62 15.97 6.49
CA VAL A 102 -12.15 16.22 5.14
C VAL A 102 -12.07 17.69 4.79
N ASN A 103 -11.42 17.96 3.67
CA ASN A 103 -11.32 19.31 3.10
C ASN A 103 -11.80 19.29 1.65
N PHE A 104 -12.81 20.09 1.33
CA PHE A 104 -13.43 20.15 0.00
C PHE A 104 -12.48 20.63 -1.11
N HIS A 105 -11.38 21.30 -0.75
CA HIS A 105 -10.31 21.68 -1.68
C HIS A 105 -9.24 20.58 -1.85
N MET A 106 -9.35 19.47 -1.12
CA MET A 106 -8.46 18.31 -1.15
C MET A 106 -9.25 17.04 -1.44
N PRO A 107 -9.50 16.71 -2.72
CA PRO A 107 -10.33 15.56 -3.12
C PRO A 107 -9.89 14.23 -2.54
N ASP A 108 -8.61 14.06 -2.27
CA ASP A 108 -8.01 12.89 -1.63
C ASP A 108 -8.56 12.63 -0.23
N THR A 109 -8.84 13.67 0.55
CA THR A 109 -9.43 13.54 1.89
C THR A 109 -10.87 13.05 1.83
N ILE A 110 -11.63 13.53 0.82
CA ILE A 110 -13.01 13.10 0.55
C ILE A 110 -13.03 11.63 0.14
N GLU A 111 -12.14 11.25 -0.78
CA GLU A 111 -12.01 9.87 -1.23
C GLU A 111 -11.65 8.93 -0.08
N ALA A 112 -10.67 9.30 0.76
CA ALA A 112 -10.26 8.51 1.91
C ALA A 112 -11.43 8.29 2.88
N GLN A 113 -12.13 9.36 3.25
CA GLN A 113 -13.32 9.27 4.13
C GLN A 113 -14.41 8.38 3.54
N ARG A 114 -14.67 8.50 2.22
CA ARG A 114 -15.64 7.67 1.52
C ARG A 114 -15.27 6.19 1.56
N LEU A 115 -14.01 5.85 1.28
CA LEU A 115 -13.52 4.48 1.29
C LEU A 115 -13.60 3.86 2.69
N VAL A 116 -13.25 4.61 3.74
CA VAL A 116 -13.39 4.19 5.13
C VAL A 116 -14.87 3.93 5.49
N SER A 117 -15.76 4.82 5.09
CA SER A 117 -17.20 4.69 5.34
C SER A 117 -17.78 3.48 4.61
N GLU A 118 -17.37 3.27 3.36
CA GLU A 118 -17.80 2.13 2.56
C GLU A 118 -17.27 0.80 3.14
N GLN A 119 -16.00 0.75 3.54
CA GLN A 119 -15.43 -0.44 4.20
C GLN A 119 -16.20 -0.82 5.46
N LYS A 120 -16.64 0.17 6.26
CA LYS A 120 -17.43 -0.07 7.47
C LYS A 120 -18.84 -0.60 7.20
N GLN A 121 -19.49 -0.11 6.14
CA GLN A 121 -20.87 -0.47 5.80
C GLN A 121 -20.95 -1.74 4.94
N HIS A 122 -20.05 -1.87 3.99
CA HIS A 122 -19.97 -2.95 3.01
C HIS A 122 -18.51 -3.35 2.81
N PRO A 123 -17.94 -4.20 3.69
CA PRO A 123 -16.54 -4.57 3.64
C PRO A 123 -16.15 -5.15 2.27
N PHE A 124 -15.17 -4.54 1.62
CA PHE A 124 -14.63 -4.97 0.33
C PHE A 124 -13.21 -5.57 0.45
N ALA A 125 -12.58 -5.45 1.62
CA ALA A 125 -11.28 -6.02 1.96
C ALA A 125 -11.29 -6.53 3.39
N ASP A 126 -10.50 -7.55 3.68
CA ASP A 126 -10.38 -8.12 5.02
C ASP A 126 -9.28 -7.37 5.81
N CYS A 127 -9.61 -6.16 6.23
CA CYS A 127 -8.72 -5.26 6.97
C CYS A 127 -9.52 -4.17 7.70
N GLU A 128 -8.88 -3.57 8.70
CA GLU A 128 -9.30 -2.29 9.26
C GLU A 128 -8.77 -1.14 8.42
N LEU A 129 -9.59 -0.14 8.15
CA LEU A 129 -9.25 0.98 7.30
C LEU A 129 -9.46 2.31 8.04
N TRP A 130 -8.48 3.20 8.00
CA TRP A 130 -8.52 4.50 8.63
C TRP A 130 -7.99 5.60 7.71
N GLY A 131 -8.60 6.76 7.76
CA GLY A 131 -8.22 7.94 6.98
C GLY A 131 -9.37 8.90 6.77
N PRO A 132 -9.08 10.10 6.26
CA PRO A 132 -7.74 10.58 5.88
C PRO A 132 -6.81 10.71 7.08
N ILE A 133 -5.51 10.55 6.89
CA ILE A 133 -4.50 10.72 7.94
C ILE A 133 -3.15 11.17 7.35
N ALA A 134 -2.49 12.11 8.01
CA ALA A 134 -1.17 12.59 7.61
C ALA A 134 -0.06 11.58 7.98
N TYR A 135 1.00 11.57 7.18
CA TYR A 135 2.09 10.59 7.32
C TYR A 135 2.75 10.61 8.71
N ASP A 136 3.01 11.78 9.25
CA ASP A 136 3.65 11.93 10.56
C ASP A 136 2.80 11.32 11.70
N LEU A 137 1.47 11.36 11.59
CA LEU A 137 0.56 10.74 12.55
C LEU A 137 0.49 9.21 12.41
N ILE A 138 0.83 8.68 11.24
CA ILE A 138 0.93 7.23 11.05
C ILE A 138 2.13 6.68 11.81
N ILE A 139 3.28 7.37 11.74
CA ILE A 139 4.56 6.82 12.20
C ILE A 139 5.04 7.35 13.55
N SER A 140 4.65 8.55 13.98
CA SER A 140 5.24 9.23 15.14
C SER A 140 4.25 9.45 16.28
N LYS A 141 4.52 8.82 17.43
CA LYS A 141 3.78 9.09 18.67
C LYS A 141 3.93 10.54 19.12
N GLU A 142 5.11 11.14 18.91
CA GLU A 142 5.37 12.53 19.30
C GLU A 142 4.54 13.49 18.43
N ALA A 143 4.43 13.24 17.12
CA ALA A 143 3.56 14.02 16.25
C ALA A 143 2.08 13.93 16.69
N CYS A 144 1.62 12.74 17.07
CA CYS A 144 0.26 12.56 17.61
C CYS A 144 0.06 13.39 18.88
N ARG A 145 1.03 13.36 19.80
CA ARG A 145 0.98 14.12 21.04
C ARG A 145 0.94 15.64 20.79
N LEU A 146 1.78 16.14 19.88
CA LEU A 146 1.87 17.57 19.55
C LEU A 146 0.61 18.10 18.85
N LYS A 147 0.02 17.28 17.99
CA LYS A 147 -1.20 17.62 17.24
C LYS A 147 -2.49 17.27 18.00
N HIS A 148 -2.40 16.73 19.20
CA HIS A 148 -3.55 16.23 19.98
C HIS A 148 -4.44 15.28 19.15
N TYR A 149 -3.80 14.45 18.31
CA TYR A 149 -4.49 13.50 17.45
C TYR A 149 -4.50 12.11 18.08
N ASP A 150 -5.68 11.54 18.19
CA ASP A 150 -5.87 10.19 18.73
C ASP A 150 -6.66 9.33 17.75
N CYS A 151 -6.06 8.22 17.36
CA CYS A 151 -6.75 7.11 16.73
C CYS A 151 -6.12 5.80 17.23
N PRO A 152 -6.85 4.68 17.21
CA PRO A 152 -6.38 3.43 17.84
C PRO A 152 -5.02 2.94 17.35
N TRP A 153 -4.59 3.35 16.15
CA TRP A 153 -3.35 2.86 15.51
C TRP A 153 -2.37 3.97 15.15
N SER A 154 -2.63 5.21 15.50
CA SER A 154 -1.69 6.31 15.26
C SER A 154 -0.36 6.12 16.00
N GLY A 155 0.71 6.70 15.47
CA GLY A 155 2.02 6.65 16.10
C GLY A 155 2.66 5.26 16.14
N GLY A 156 2.50 4.43 15.10
CA GLY A 156 3.19 3.15 14.97
C GLY A 156 2.31 1.90 15.00
N GLY A 157 1.00 2.05 15.06
CA GLY A 157 0.08 0.91 15.13
C GLY A 157 -0.42 0.39 13.78
N PHE A 158 -0.26 1.14 12.68
CA PHE A 158 -0.66 0.69 11.34
C PHE A 158 0.27 -0.40 10.79
N ASP A 159 -0.28 -1.27 9.94
CA ASP A 159 0.46 -2.34 9.25
C ASP A 159 0.79 -1.95 7.82
N GLY A 160 0.05 -1.00 7.24
CA GLY A 160 0.30 -0.53 5.89
C GLY A 160 -0.26 0.86 5.61
N ILE A 161 0.33 1.49 4.59
CA ILE A 161 -0.04 2.80 4.06
C ILE A 161 -0.51 2.63 2.62
N ILE A 162 -1.69 3.16 2.33
CA ILE A 162 -2.17 3.33 0.96
C ILE A 162 -1.94 4.80 0.57
N ALA A 163 -1.03 5.01 -0.36
CA ALA A 163 -0.70 6.34 -0.83
C ALA A 163 -1.76 6.87 -1.81
N GLN A 164 -1.80 8.19 -1.97
CA GLN A 164 -2.74 8.85 -2.88
C GLN A 164 -2.47 8.50 -4.34
N ASN A 165 -1.20 8.50 -4.72
CA ASN A 165 -0.74 8.24 -6.06
C ASN A 165 0.69 7.69 -6.05
N LEU A 166 1.16 7.28 -7.22
CA LEU A 166 2.47 6.70 -7.40
C LEU A 166 3.61 7.64 -7.02
N ILE A 167 3.47 8.94 -7.27
CA ILE A 167 4.52 9.92 -6.94
C ILE A 167 4.74 9.98 -5.43
N ALA A 168 3.67 10.10 -4.66
CA ALA A 168 3.74 10.13 -3.20
C ALA A 168 4.36 8.84 -2.64
N ALA A 169 3.91 7.68 -3.09
CA ALA A 169 4.43 6.40 -2.64
C ALA A 169 5.89 6.18 -3.02
N ASN A 170 6.25 6.46 -4.29
CA ASN A 170 7.61 6.26 -4.78
C ASN A 170 8.62 7.22 -4.12
N THR A 171 8.22 8.47 -3.87
CA THR A 171 9.06 9.43 -3.15
C THR A 171 9.29 8.97 -1.71
N LEU A 172 8.22 8.53 -1.04
CA LEU A 172 8.29 8.07 0.34
C LEU A 172 9.20 6.85 0.52
N VAL A 173 9.03 5.82 -0.31
CA VAL A 173 9.87 4.62 -0.21
C VAL A 173 11.33 4.91 -0.54
N LYS A 174 11.61 5.78 -1.51
CA LYS A 174 12.98 6.20 -1.81
C LYS A 174 13.61 6.98 -0.66
N SER A 175 12.81 7.81 0.02
CA SER A 175 13.25 8.49 1.24
C SER A 175 13.62 7.49 2.34
N TRP A 176 12.80 6.47 2.56
CA TRP A 176 13.11 5.40 3.51
C TRP A 176 14.41 4.67 3.15
N LEU A 177 14.59 4.30 1.87
CA LEU A 177 15.78 3.58 1.41
C LEU A 177 17.08 4.38 1.58
N ILE A 178 17.02 5.70 1.50
CA ILE A 178 18.20 6.56 1.59
C ILE A 178 18.48 7.01 3.03
N HIS A 179 17.44 7.39 3.76
CA HIS A 179 17.59 8.05 5.06
C HIS A 179 17.40 7.11 6.26
N ALA A 180 16.76 5.95 6.09
CA ALA A 180 16.55 4.99 7.16
C ALA A 180 17.67 3.91 7.27
N GLN A 181 18.74 4.05 6.52
CA GLN A 181 19.91 3.14 6.55
C GLN A 181 20.95 3.54 7.62
N GLN A 182 20.54 3.96 8.80
CA GLN A 182 21.49 4.26 9.88
C GLN A 182 21.58 3.11 10.87
#